data_822d48f39db8ff53bba5073e41c064d7
#
_entry.id   822d48f39db8ff53bba5073e41c064d7
#
_cell.length_a   1.000
_cell.length_b   1.000
_cell.length_c   1.000
_cell.angle_alpha   90.00
_cell.angle_beta   90.00
_cell.angle_gamma   90.00
#
_symmetry.space_group_name_H-M   'P 1'
#
loop_
_entity.id
_entity.type
_entity.pdbx_description
1 polymer ?
#
loop_
_entity_poly.entity_id
_entity_poly.type
_entity_poly.pdbx_seq_one_letter_code
_entity_poly.pdbx_strand_id
1 'polypeptide(L)'
;QTLWLIYHLEQQAEKAGGKVHFILGNHDLMNMNNDFRYVRKKYFQNASLLQDEYLHFYKPNTELGRWLATKNIVEKIGDYVFVHAGISIEIANLGLTVQELNDKARDYYFDNIKARKCKDSLYSTLYQFGISPTWYRGWGKQTIDITEAETILERWQVGKFVIGHTLHSEVTYLMNKRVIDLDVAHAKGVVQGLLIENGNEYKVDKQGNKTAIIENASIPEDDD
;
A
#
# COMPACT_ATOMS: atom_id res chain seq x y z
N GLN A 1 -11.76 13.10 4.36
CA GLN A 1 -12.16 13.62 3.03
C GLN A 1 -11.60 12.74 1.91
N THR A 2 -10.30 12.44 1.88
CA THR A 2 -9.66 11.65 0.80
C THR A 2 -10.28 10.27 0.65
N LEU A 3 -10.50 9.51 1.73
CA LEU A 3 -11.12 8.18 1.66
C LEU A 3 -12.53 8.23 1.08
N TRP A 4 -13.33 9.24 1.45
CA TRP A 4 -14.66 9.42 0.87
C TRP A 4 -14.63 9.80 -0.60
N LEU A 5 -13.62 10.56 -1.04
CA LEU A 5 -13.43 10.83 -2.46
C LEU A 5 -13.13 9.53 -3.22
N ILE A 6 -12.24 8.69 -2.72
CA ILE A 6 -11.90 7.40 -3.33
C ILE A 6 -13.14 6.48 -3.37
N TYR A 7 -13.90 6.43 -2.27
CA TYR A 7 -15.17 5.69 -2.20
C TYR A 7 -16.14 6.09 -3.32
N HIS A 8 -16.30 7.40 -3.57
CA HIS A 8 -17.12 7.88 -4.67
C HIS A 8 -16.53 7.58 -6.05
N LEU A 9 -15.21 7.71 -6.19
CA LEU A 9 -14.53 7.42 -7.47
C LEU A 9 -14.65 5.95 -7.85
N GLU A 10 -14.63 5.01 -6.90
CA GLU A 10 -14.89 3.59 -7.19
C GLU A 10 -16.24 3.41 -7.89
N GLN A 11 -17.29 4.00 -7.34
CA GLN A 11 -18.64 3.87 -7.89
C GLN A 11 -18.79 4.54 -9.28
N GLN A 12 -18.10 5.67 -9.47
CA GLN A 12 -18.11 6.39 -10.74
C GLN A 12 -17.33 5.62 -11.82
N ALA A 13 -16.16 5.08 -11.47
CA ALA A 13 -15.35 4.29 -12.38
C ALA A 13 -16.08 3.04 -12.85
N GLU A 14 -16.74 2.30 -11.93
CA GLU A 14 -17.51 1.12 -12.27
C GLU A 14 -18.65 1.42 -13.26
N LYS A 15 -19.38 2.52 -13.02
CA LYS A 15 -20.45 2.98 -13.95
C LYS A 15 -19.91 3.37 -15.32
N ALA A 16 -18.66 3.80 -15.39
CA ALA A 16 -17.97 4.18 -16.62
C ALA A 16 -17.24 2.99 -17.30
N GLY A 17 -17.35 1.78 -16.76
CA GLY A 17 -16.68 0.57 -17.27
C GLY A 17 -15.20 0.46 -16.87
N GLY A 18 -14.77 1.28 -15.93
CA GLY A 18 -13.44 1.24 -15.34
C GLY A 18 -13.44 0.68 -13.92
N LYS A 19 -12.31 0.75 -13.22
CA LYS A 19 -12.17 0.29 -11.84
C LYS A 19 -11.16 1.15 -11.08
N VAL A 20 -11.44 1.42 -9.81
CA VAL A 20 -10.48 1.95 -8.84
C VAL A 20 -10.06 0.81 -7.92
N HIS A 21 -8.76 0.54 -7.83
CA HIS A 21 -8.18 -0.40 -6.89
C HIS A 21 -7.59 0.41 -5.73
N PHE A 22 -8.17 0.31 -4.54
CA PHE A 22 -7.64 0.91 -3.33
C PHE A 22 -6.93 -0.16 -2.51
N ILE A 23 -5.63 0.03 -2.27
CA ILE A 23 -4.78 -0.91 -1.52
C ILE A 23 -4.53 -0.32 -0.14
N LEU A 24 -4.76 -1.11 0.92
CA LEU A 24 -4.52 -0.68 2.28
C LEU A 24 -3.02 -0.62 2.58
N GLY A 25 -2.59 0.52 3.13
CA GLY A 25 -1.27 0.70 3.71
C GLY A 25 -1.27 0.48 5.23
N ASN A 26 -0.08 0.62 5.82
CA ASN A 26 0.09 0.49 7.27
C ASN A 26 -0.75 1.52 8.04
N HIS A 27 -0.84 2.77 7.57
CA HIS A 27 -1.62 3.80 8.24
C HIS A 27 -3.13 3.54 8.20
N ASP A 28 -3.65 2.91 7.15
CA ASP A 28 -5.06 2.50 7.09
C ASP A 28 -5.34 1.43 8.15
N LEU A 29 -4.50 0.37 8.19
CA LEU A 29 -4.60 -0.68 9.19
C LEU A 29 -4.39 -0.15 10.62
N MET A 30 -3.47 0.81 10.83
CA MET A 30 -3.28 1.46 12.11
C MET A 30 -4.56 2.16 12.57
N ASN A 31 -5.22 2.93 11.70
CA ASN A 31 -6.50 3.59 12.02
C ASN A 31 -7.58 2.56 12.39
N MET A 32 -7.69 1.45 11.64
CA MET A 32 -8.64 0.36 11.94
C MET A 32 -8.34 -0.34 13.29
N ASN A 33 -7.09 -0.26 13.77
CA ASN A 33 -6.62 -0.85 15.03
C ASN A 33 -6.47 0.16 16.18
N ASN A 34 -7.02 1.39 16.05
CA ASN A 34 -6.93 2.47 17.04
C ASN A 34 -5.49 2.91 17.35
N ASP A 35 -4.56 2.70 16.43
CA ASP A 35 -3.19 3.22 16.52
C ASP A 35 -3.10 4.55 15.75
N PHE A 36 -3.21 5.65 16.48
CA PHE A 36 -3.31 7.00 15.92
C PHE A 36 -2.01 7.80 16.04
N ARG A 37 -0.86 7.16 16.22
CA ARG A 37 0.44 7.83 16.44
C ARG A 37 0.79 8.86 15.36
N TYR A 38 0.39 8.64 14.11
CA TYR A 38 0.65 9.53 12.98
C TYR A 38 -0.54 10.42 12.61
N VAL A 39 -1.65 10.33 13.33
CA VAL A 39 -2.83 11.14 13.04
C VAL A 39 -2.66 12.56 13.59
N ARG A 40 -2.77 13.55 12.72
CA ARG A 40 -2.64 14.96 13.11
C ARG A 40 -3.85 15.42 13.96
N LYS A 41 -3.60 16.26 14.97
CA LYS A 41 -4.62 16.78 15.92
C LYS A 41 -5.87 17.33 15.23
N LYS A 42 -5.72 17.99 14.07
CA LYS A 42 -6.84 18.55 13.31
C LYS A 42 -7.94 17.52 12.97
N TYR A 43 -7.61 16.25 12.79
CA TYR A 43 -8.60 15.22 12.44
C TYR A 43 -9.45 14.81 13.64
N PHE A 44 -8.88 14.80 14.84
CA PHE A 44 -9.65 14.62 16.08
C PHE A 44 -10.59 15.83 16.33
N GLN A 45 -10.09 17.03 16.10
CA GLN A 45 -10.92 18.25 16.19
C GLN A 45 -12.08 18.23 15.20
N ASN A 46 -11.82 17.80 13.95
CA ASN A 46 -12.88 17.68 12.95
C ASN A 46 -13.93 16.62 13.33
N ALA A 47 -13.54 15.50 13.94
CA ALA A 47 -14.47 14.52 14.46
C ALA A 47 -15.35 15.12 15.56
N SER A 48 -14.77 15.86 16.51
CA SER A 48 -15.50 16.55 17.58
C SER A 48 -16.52 17.56 17.05
N LEU A 49 -16.23 18.27 15.94
CA LEU A 49 -17.19 19.16 15.28
C LEU A 49 -18.42 18.41 14.73
N LEU A 50 -18.26 17.13 14.41
CA LEU A 50 -19.35 16.23 14.01
C LEU A 50 -20.02 15.53 15.19
N GLN A 51 -19.68 15.93 16.43
CA GLN A 51 -20.14 15.31 17.68
C GLN A 51 -19.82 13.80 17.74
N ASP A 52 -18.67 13.41 17.18
CA ASP A 52 -18.20 12.03 17.13
C ASP A 52 -16.71 11.93 17.50
N GLU A 53 -16.23 10.73 17.74
CA GLU A 53 -14.83 10.42 17.99
C GLU A 53 -14.17 9.89 16.71
N TYR A 54 -12.92 10.32 16.45
CA TYR A 54 -12.16 9.91 15.27
C TYR A 54 -12.10 8.38 15.08
N LEU A 55 -11.95 7.64 16.18
CA LEU A 55 -11.88 6.17 16.16
C LEU A 55 -13.19 5.52 15.64
N HIS A 56 -14.32 6.17 15.81
CA HIS A 56 -15.60 5.60 15.40
C HIS A 56 -15.73 5.47 13.89
N PHE A 57 -15.08 6.34 13.12
CA PHE A 57 -15.11 6.26 11.66
C PHE A 57 -14.52 4.97 11.09
N TYR A 58 -13.61 4.32 11.83
CA TYR A 58 -12.87 3.15 11.37
C TYR A 58 -13.37 1.82 11.95
N LYS A 59 -14.43 1.83 12.76
CA LYS A 59 -14.98 0.61 13.36
C LYS A 59 -15.65 -0.30 12.32
N PRO A 60 -15.68 -1.64 12.54
CA PRO A 60 -16.24 -2.59 11.58
C PRO A 60 -17.74 -2.42 11.31
N ASN A 61 -18.46 -1.72 12.19
CA ASN A 61 -19.90 -1.44 12.06
C ASN A 61 -20.22 -0.09 11.41
N THR A 62 -19.20 0.69 11.01
CA THR A 62 -19.38 1.98 10.30
C THR A 62 -19.27 1.78 8.79
N GLU A 63 -19.77 2.76 8.02
CA GLU A 63 -19.71 2.71 6.56
C GLU A 63 -18.25 2.65 6.06
N LEU A 64 -17.41 3.55 6.58
CA LEU A 64 -16.00 3.60 6.18
C LEU A 64 -15.25 2.33 6.61
N GLY A 65 -15.49 1.84 7.83
CA GLY A 65 -14.87 0.62 8.31
C GLY A 65 -15.25 -0.61 7.48
N ARG A 66 -16.55 -0.76 7.14
CA ARG A 66 -17.02 -1.84 6.25
C ARG A 66 -16.40 -1.75 4.86
N TRP A 67 -16.32 -0.53 4.30
CA TRP A 67 -15.70 -0.32 3.00
C TRP A 67 -14.21 -0.68 3.02
N LEU A 68 -13.45 -0.21 4.01
CA LEU A 68 -12.03 -0.56 4.17
C LEU A 68 -11.83 -2.07 4.33
N ALA A 69 -12.71 -2.75 5.06
CA ALA A 69 -12.64 -4.20 5.24
C ALA A 69 -12.78 -5.00 3.94
N THR A 70 -13.33 -4.41 2.88
CA THR A 70 -13.40 -5.05 1.55
C THR A 70 -12.13 -4.91 0.73
N LYS A 71 -11.19 -4.03 1.15
CA LYS A 71 -10.00 -3.71 0.35
C LYS A 71 -8.92 -4.76 0.51
N ASN A 72 -8.07 -4.83 -0.50
CA ASN A 72 -6.91 -5.69 -0.53
C ASN A 72 -5.67 -4.97 0.03
N ILE A 73 -4.68 -5.71 0.48
CA ILE A 73 -3.32 -5.21 0.78
C ILE A 73 -2.37 -5.43 -0.39
N VAL A 74 -2.74 -6.29 -1.34
CA VAL A 74 -1.96 -6.60 -2.54
C VAL A 74 -2.90 -6.77 -3.73
N GLU A 75 -2.57 -6.20 -4.88
CA GLU A 75 -3.31 -6.38 -6.13
C GLU A 75 -2.36 -6.82 -7.25
N LYS A 76 -2.77 -7.83 -8.02
CA LYS A 76 -2.07 -8.21 -9.26
C LYS A 76 -2.90 -7.75 -10.45
N ILE A 77 -2.31 -6.91 -11.30
CA ILE A 77 -2.94 -6.37 -12.50
C ILE A 77 -1.97 -6.56 -13.68
N GLY A 78 -2.30 -7.49 -14.57
CA GLY A 78 -1.40 -7.86 -15.66
C GLY A 78 -0.07 -8.39 -15.12
N ASP A 79 1.04 -7.82 -15.59
CA ASP A 79 2.40 -8.18 -15.19
C ASP A 79 2.93 -7.42 -13.96
N TYR A 80 2.05 -6.70 -13.26
CA TYR A 80 2.39 -5.87 -12.10
C TYR A 80 1.73 -6.38 -10.83
N VAL A 81 2.47 -6.32 -9.72
CA VAL A 81 1.90 -6.40 -8.36
C VAL A 81 1.97 -5.03 -7.71
N PHE A 82 0.84 -4.56 -7.25
CA PHE A 82 0.70 -3.33 -6.47
C PHE A 82 0.58 -3.71 -4.99
N VAL A 83 1.44 -3.15 -4.17
CA VAL A 83 1.47 -3.40 -2.73
C VAL A 83 2.03 -2.18 -2.02
N HIS A 84 1.57 -1.90 -0.79
CA HIS A 84 1.98 -0.68 -0.09
C HIS A 84 3.49 -0.60 0.14
N ALA A 85 4.10 -1.64 0.72
CA ALA A 85 5.53 -1.61 1.11
C ALA A 85 6.40 -2.62 0.34
N GLY A 86 5.85 -3.77 -0.01
CA GLY A 86 6.56 -4.82 -0.73
C GLY A 86 6.27 -6.21 -0.18
N ILE A 87 6.82 -7.23 -0.82
CA ILE A 87 6.68 -8.63 -0.39
C ILE A 87 8.05 -9.13 0.05
N SER A 88 8.15 -9.56 1.29
CA SER A 88 9.36 -10.20 1.81
C SER A 88 9.42 -11.68 1.41
N ILE A 89 10.60 -12.28 1.52
CA ILE A 89 10.77 -13.71 1.23
C ILE A 89 9.96 -14.59 2.18
N GLU A 90 9.77 -14.17 3.42
CA GLU A 90 8.95 -14.88 4.41
C GLU A 90 7.48 -14.90 3.99
N ILE A 91 6.96 -13.79 3.47
CA ILE A 91 5.58 -13.74 2.93
C ILE A 91 5.46 -14.61 1.68
N ALA A 92 6.42 -14.54 0.77
CA ALA A 92 6.42 -15.38 -0.43
C ALA A 92 6.50 -16.88 -0.08
N ASN A 93 7.22 -17.23 1.00
CA ASN A 93 7.36 -18.61 1.48
C ASN A 93 6.09 -19.18 2.15
N LEU A 94 5.08 -18.34 2.44
CA LEU A 94 3.78 -18.84 2.86
C LEU A 94 3.07 -19.63 1.75
N GLY A 95 3.51 -19.49 0.50
CA GLY A 95 2.97 -20.24 -0.65
C GLY A 95 1.54 -19.84 -1.03
N LEU A 96 1.07 -18.69 -0.57
CA LEU A 96 -0.27 -18.20 -0.83
C LEU A 96 -0.36 -17.51 -2.20
N THR A 97 -1.44 -17.70 -2.89
CA THR A 97 -1.84 -16.84 -4.01
C THR A 97 -2.18 -15.44 -3.49
N VAL A 98 -2.20 -14.44 -4.38
CA VAL A 98 -2.61 -13.06 -4.04
C VAL A 98 -4.00 -13.03 -3.41
N GLN A 99 -4.93 -13.83 -3.92
CA GLN A 99 -6.29 -13.92 -3.38
C GLN A 99 -6.29 -14.49 -1.96
N GLU A 100 -5.65 -15.64 -1.75
CA GLU A 100 -5.56 -16.27 -0.43
C GLU A 100 -4.88 -15.38 0.60
N LEU A 101 -3.82 -14.66 0.20
CA LEU A 101 -3.13 -13.72 1.06
C LEU A 101 -4.06 -12.58 1.51
N ASN A 102 -4.83 -12.01 0.58
CA ASN A 102 -5.81 -10.98 0.91
C ASN A 102 -6.94 -11.51 1.82
N ASP A 103 -7.44 -12.71 1.54
CA ASP A 103 -8.50 -13.32 2.34
C ASP A 103 -8.02 -13.57 3.78
N LYS A 104 -6.81 -14.11 3.95
CA LYS A 104 -6.19 -14.28 5.26
C LYS A 104 -5.90 -12.95 5.97
N ALA A 105 -5.48 -11.93 5.24
CA ALA A 105 -5.24 -10.63 5.83
C ALA A 105 -6.53 -10.02 6.41
N ARG A 106 -7.68 -10.16 5.74
CA ARG A 106 -8.97 -9.61 6.22
C ARG A 106 -9.40 -10.16 7.56
N ASP A 107 -9.00 -11.37 7.93
CA ASP A 107 -9.35 -11.99 9.22
C ASP A 107 -8.93 -11.13 10.42
N TYR A 108 -7.90 -10.26 10.24
CA TYR A 108 -7.31 -9.49 11.32
C TYR A 108 -7.13 -7.99 11.03
N TYR A 109 -7.83 -7.45 10.05
CA TYR A 109 -7.74 -6.01 9.74
C TYR A 109 -8.08 -5.11 10.93
N PHE A 110 -8.97 -5.57 11.82
CA PHE A 110 -9.36 -4.82 13.03
C PHE A 110 -8.68 -5.32 14.31
N ASP A 111 -7.80 -6.31 14.23
CA ASP A 111 -7.09 -6.85 15.40
C ASP A 111 -5.71 -7.42 15.02
N ASN A 112 -4.86 -6.57 14.43
CA ASN A 112 -3.53 -6.97 14.00
C ASN A 112 -2.57 -7.28 15.17
N ILE A 113 -2.88 -6.80 16.38
CA ILE A 113 -2.14 -7.17 17.60
C ILE A 113 -2.36 -8.66 17.91
N LYS A 114 -3.61 -9.11 17.80
CA LYS A 114 -3.95 -10.53 17.99
C LYS A 114 -3.31 -11.40 16.91
N ALA A 115 -3.31 -10.94 15.65
CA ALA A 115 -2.63 -11.63 14.56
C ALA A 115 -1.14 -11.85 14.85
N ARG A 116 -0.42 -10.79 15.25
CA ARG A 116 1.01 -10.88 15.60
C ARG A 116 1.32 -11.82 16.75
N LYS A 117 0.38 -12.00 17.69
CA LYS A 117 0.50 -12.89 18.84
C LYS A 117 -0.11 -14.27 18.61
N CYS A 118 -0.63 -14.52 17.41
CA CYS A 118 -1.25 -15.80 17.08
C CYS A 118 -0.20 -16.91 17.09
N LYS A 119 -0.61 -18.10 17.55
CA LYS A 119 0.25 -19.31 17.48
C LYS A 119 0.39 -19.82 16.05
N ASP A 120 -0.56 -19.49 15.18
CA ASP A 120 -0.47 -19.78 13.76
C ASP A 120 0.59 -18.87 13.12
N SER A 121 1.65 -19.48 12.63
CA SER A 121 2.79 -18.78 12.02
C SER A 121 2.41 -17.97 10.78
N LEU A 122 1.35 -18.36 10.06
CA LEU A 122 0.85 -17.64 8.91
C LEU A 122 0.46 -16.20 9.31
N TYR A 123 -0.42 -16.05 10.30
CA TYR A 123 -0.90 -14.74 10.73
C TYR A 123 0.18 -13.92 11.43
N SER A 124 1.00 -14.56 12.27
CA SER A 124 2.10 -13.84 12.93
C SER A 124 3.11 -13.29 11.91
N THR A 125 3.44 -14.04 10.86
CA THR A 125 4.31 -13.59 9.76
C THR A 125 3.63 -12.48 8.94
N LEU A 126 2.36 -12.68 8.55
CA LEU A 126 1.62 -11.74 7.71
C LEU A 126 1.50 -10.34 8.33
N TYR A 127 1.50 -10.24 9.66
CA TYR A 127 1.37 -8.98 10.39
C TYR A 127 2.64 -8.53 11.13
N GLN A 128 3.76 -9.23 10.98
CA GLN A 128 5.02 -8.87 11.63
C GLN A 128 5.61 -7.57 11.07
N PHE A 129 6.02 -6.66 11.94
CA PHE A 129 6.73 -5.45 11.53
C PHE A 129 8.01 -5.79 10.76
N GLY A 130 8.27 -5.04 9.69
CA GLY A 130 9.44 -5.23 8.84
C GLY A 130 9.37 -6.42 7.87
N ILE A 131 8.32 -7.26 7.95
CA ILE A 131 8.10 -8.43 7.06
C ILE A 131 6.79 -8.28 6.29
N SER A 132 5.74 -7.82 6.97
CA SER A 132 4.39 -7.63 6.43
C SER A 132 4.37 -6.83 5.13
N PRO A 133 3.48 -7.13 4.18
CA PRO A 133 3.31 -6.38 2.94
C PRO A 133 3.06 -4.88 3.12
N THR A 134 2.65 -4.46 4.33
CA THR A 134 2.39 -3.07 4.67
C THR A 134 3.51 -2.38 5.45
N TRP A 135 4.62 -3.08 5.77
CA TRP A 135 5.73 -2.54 6.55
C TRP A 135 7.13 -2.86 5.99
N TYR A 136 7.22 -3.79 5.06
CA TYR A 136 8.51 -4.24 4.53
C TYR A 136 9.18 -3.15 3.69
N ARG A 137 10.45 -2.84 4.00
CA ARG A 137 11.20 -1.79 3.29
C ARG A 137 12.34 -2.34 2.41
N GLY A 138 12.47 -3.66 2.30
CA GLY A 138 13.60 -4.28 1.58
C GLY A 138 13.67 -3.88 0.11
N TRP A 139 12.53 -3.74 -0.56
CA TRP A 139 12.47 -3.29 -1.95
C TRP A 139 12.78 -1.79 -2.09
N GLY A 140 12.14 -0.93 -1.30
CA GLY A 140 12.31 0.51 -1.37
C GLY A 140 13.71 0.96 -0.95
N LYS A 141 14.32 0.31 0.06
CA LYS A 141 15.70 0.56 0.50
C LYS A 141 16.75 -0.26 -0.26
N GLN A 142 16.34 -1.09 -1.20
CA GLN A 142 17.20 -1.99 -1.98
C GLN A 142 18.10 -2.87 -1.09
N THR A 143 17.57 -3.35 0.04
CA THR A 143 18.28 -4.23 0.98
C THR A 143 17.88 -5.69 0.86
N ILE A 144 16.89 -6.01 0.03
CA ILE A 144 16.55 -7.38 -0.34
C ILE A 144 17.66 -7.95 -1.25
N ASP A 145 17.99 -9.22 -1.05
CA ASP A 145 18.89 -9.91 -1.96
C ASP A 145 18.27 -10.07 -3.35
N ILE A 146 19.08 -9.90 -4.40
CA ILE A 146 18.59 -9.97 -5.79
C ILE A 146 17.99 -11.34 -6.12
N THR A 147 18.56 -12.41 -5.58
CA THR A 147 18.07 -13.79 -5.80
C THR A 147 16.72 -14.00 -5.12
N GLU A 148 16.54 -13.44 -3.91
CA GLU A 148 15.24 -13.44 -3.23
C GLU A 148 14.21 -12.64 -4.03
N ALA A 149 14.58 -11.47 -4.53
CA ALA A 149 13.73 -10.63 -5.35
C ALA A 149 13.24 -11.36 -6.60
N GLU A 150 14.15 -12.01 -7.34
CA GLU A 150 13.81 -12.80 -8.51
C GLU A 150 12.92 -14.00 -8.14
N THR A 151 13.22 -14.70 -7.06
CA THR A 151 12.39 -15.81 -6.56
C THR A 151 10.95 -15.36 -6.26
N ILE A 152 10.77 -14.17 -5.69
CA ILE A 152 9.44 -13.64 -5.38
C ILE A 152 8.68 -13.29 -6.67
N LEU A 153 9.34 -12.62 -7.62
CA LEU A 153 8.75 -12.28 -8.93
C LEU A 153 8.30 -13.54 -9.70
N GLU A 154 9.15 -14.57 -9.73
CA GLU A 154 8.84 -15.84 -10.37
C GLU A 154 7.65 -16.55 -9.73
N ARG A 155 7.63 -16.67 -8.40
CA ARG A 155 6.52 -17.32 -7.67
C ARG A 155 5.18 -16.66 -7.93
N TRP A 156 5.17 -15.35 -8.04
CA TRP A 156 3.95 -14.59 -8.29
C TRP A 156 3.67 -14.39 -9.78
N GLN A 157 4.58 -14.85 -10.64
CA GLN A 157 4.50 -14.76 -12.10
C GLN A 157 4.20 -13.33 -12.56
N VAL A 158 5.09 -12.41 -12.16
CA VAL A 158 5.00 -10.97 -12.48
C VAL A 158 6.38 -10.43 -12.86
N GLY A 159 6.39 -9.41 -13.71
CA GLY A 159 7.62 -8.74 -14.12
C GLY A 159 8.05 -7.64 -13.15
N LYS A 160 7.10 -7.01 -12.44
CA LYS A 160 7.37 -5.83 -11.61
C LYS A 160 6.49 -5.72 -10.37
N PHE A 161 7.07 -5.07 -9.35
CA PHE A 161 6.34 -4.54 -8.21
C PHE A 161 6.17 -3.02 -8.34
N VAL A 162 5.00 -2.52 -7.94
CA VAL A 162 4.71 -1.10 -7.76
C VAL A 162 4.46 -0.89 -6.27
N ILE A 163 5.29 -0.10 -5.63
CA ILE A 163 5.32 0.09 -4.17
C ILE A 163 5.27 1.55 -3.76
N GLY A 164 5.13 1.79 -2.49
CA GLY A 164 5.32 3.06 -1.77
C GLY A 164 6.04 2.80 -0.45
N HIS A 165 5.62 3.49 0.63
CA HIS A 165 6.10 3.30 2.01
C HIS A 165 7.54 3.75 2.27
N THR A 166 8.41 3.75 1.30
CA THR A 166 9.78 4.27 1.39
C THR A 166 9.88 5.51 0.53
N LEU A 167 10.03 6.66 1.16
CA LEU A 167 10.00 7.95 0.49
C LEU A 167 11.21 8.11 -0.45
N HIS A 168 10.96 8.52 -1.70
CA HIS A 168 11.99 8.91 -2.66
C HIS A 168 11.77 10.36 -3.11
N SER A 169 12.81 10.99 -3.66
CA SER A 169 12.73 12.36 -4.15
C SER A 169 11.77 12.52 -5.34
N GLU A 170 11.55 11.45 -6.08
CA GLU A 170 10.59 11.35 -7.19
C GLU A 170 10.24 9.90 -7.50
N VAL A 171 9.16 9.68 -8.25
CA VAL A 171 8.80 8.33 -8.76
C VAL A 171 9.98 7.74 -9.51
N THR A 172 10.39 6.53 -9.13
CA THR A 172 11.67 5.96 -9.56
C THR A 172 11.62 4.47 -9.83
N TYR A 173 12.49 4.00 -10.73
CA TYR A 173 12.82 2.59 -10.83
C TYR A 173 13.87 2.20 -9.81
N LEU A 174 13.71 1.03 -9.22
CA LEU A 174 14.68 0.37 -8.34
C LEU A 174 14.95 -1.06 -8.84
N MET A 175 16.00 -1.70 -8.31
CA MET A 175 16.30 -3.12 -8.55
C MET A 175 16.32 -3.49 -10.05
N ASN A 176 17.13 -2.79 -10.86
CA ASN A 176 17.19 -3.00 -12.32
C ASN A 176 15.79 -2.95 -12.98
N LYS A 177 14.98 -1.98 -12.61
CA LYS A 177 13.60 -1.76 -13.10
C LYS A 177 12.59 -2.86 -12.74
N ARG A 178 12.91 -3.73 -11.78
CA ARG A 178 11.96 -4.72 -11.22
C ARG A 178 10.94 -4.08 -10.27
N VAL A 179 11.23 -2.89 -9.79
CA VAL A 179 10.37 -2.13 -8.88
C VAL A 179 10.14 -0.73 -9.41
N ILE A 180 8.92 -0.22 -9.24
CA ILE A 180 8.60 1.20 -9.38
C ILE A 180 8.13 1.68 -8.01
N ASP A 181 8.87 2.62 -7.42
CA ASP A 181 8.46 3.25 -6.17
C ASP A 181 7.72 4.55 -6.46
N LEU A 182 6.52 4.69 -5.86
CA LEU A 182 5.63 5.83 -6.06
C LEU A 182 5.62 6.80 -4.87
N ASP A 183 6.30 6.46 -3.76
CA ASP A 183 6.23 7.30 -2.57
C ASP A 183 7.11 8.53 -2.71
N VAL A 184 6.44 9.67 -2.82
CA VAL A 184 7.06 10.99 -2.89
C VAL A 184 6.47 11.88 -1.80
N ALA A 185 7.08 13.02 -1.53
CA ALA A 185 6.67 13.93 -0.45
C ALA A 185 5.29 14.59 -0.71
N HIS A 186 4.24 13.78 -0.91
CA HIS A 186 2.86 14.25 -1.14
C HIS A 186 2.38 15.20 -0.04
N ALA A 187 2.72 14.92 1.21
CA ALA A 187 2.38 15.79 2.35
C ALA A 187 3.05 17.16 2.30
N LYS A 188 4.16 17.28 1.56
CA LYS A 188 4.89 18.53 1.28
C LYS A 188 4.47 19.18 -0.06
N GLY A 189 3.48 18.62 -0.76
CA GLY A 189 2.89 19.15 -1.99
C GLY A 189 3.53 18.63 -3.29
N VAL A 190 4.43 17.65 -3.23
CA VAL A 190 4.90 16.95 -4.42
C VAL A 190 3.78 16.05 -4.93
N VAL A 191 3.42 16.19 -6.22
CA VAL A 191 2.36 15.37 -6.84
C VAL A 191 2.94 14.68 -8.05
N GLN A 192 3.13 13.37 -7.92
CA GLN A 192 3.57 12.51 -9.00
C GLN A 192 2.80 11.19 -8.96
N GLY A 193 2.72 10.51 -10.10
CA GLY A 193 2.11 9.20 -10.22
C GLY A 193 2.73 8.40 -11.36
N LEU A 194 2.35 7.14 -11.46
CA LEU A 194 2.68 6.24 -12.56
C LEU A 194 1.53 6.19 -13.56
N LEU A 195 1.82 6.36 -14.83
CA LEU A 195 0.92 6.03 -15.93
C LEU A 195 1.51 4.85 -16.70
N ILE A 196 0.74 3.78 -16.83
CA ILE A 196 1.06 2.65 -17.71
C ILE A 196 0.07 2.71 -18.88
N GLU A 197 0.60 2.92 -20.08
CA GLU A 197 -0.21 3.09 -21.28
C GLU A 197 0.45 2.37 -22.46
N ASN A 198 -0.28 1.45 -23.08
CA ASN A 198 0.22 0.65 -24.20
C ASN A 198 1.57 -0.06 -23.91
N GLY A 199 1.74 -0.56 -22.68
CA GLY A 199 2.96 -1.23 -22.23
C GLY A 199 4.12 -0.29 -21.90
N ASN A 200 3.95 1.02 -22.01
CA ASN A 200 4.96 2.02 -21.62
C ASN A 200 4.65 2.61 -20.25
N GLU A 201 5.68 2.92 -19.49
CA GLU A 201 5.63 3.44 -18.14
C GLU A 201 6.12 4.89 -18.10
N TYR A 202 5.33 5.78 -17.52
CA TYR A 202 5.63 7.21 -17.44
C TYR A 202 5.40 7.71 -16.01
N LYS A 203 6.28 8.58 -15.56
CA LYS A 203 5.99 9.47 -14.44
C LYS A 203 5.07 10.57 -14.92
N VAL A 204 4.00 10.86 -14.16
CA VAL A 204 3.06 11.95 -14.45
C VAL A 204 3.00 12.94 -13.30
N ASP A 205 2.91 14.21 -13.63
CA ASP A 205 2.71 15.29 -12.66
C ASP A 205 1.22 15.65 -12.47
N LYS A 206 0.94 16.65 -11.62
CA LYS A 206 -0.43 17.11 -11.34
C LYS A 206 -1.15 17.73 -12.53
N GLN A 207 -0.43 18.10 -13.60
CA GLN A 207 -0.98 18.59 -14.85
C GLN A 207 -1.21 17.49 -15.87
N GLY A 208 -0.76 16.26 -15.58
CA GLY A 208 -0.81 15.13 -16.49
C GLY A 208 0.35 15.07 -17.50
N ASN A 209 1.39 15.89 -17.31
CA ASN A 209 2.57 15.83 -18.18
C ASN A 209 3.31 14.53 -17.94
N LYS A 210 3.64 13.82 -19.03
CA LYS A 210 4.36 12.55 -19.03
C LYS A 210 5.87 12.80 -19.16
N THR A 211 6.65 12.18 -18.27
CA THR A 211 8.12 12.20 -18.34
C THR A 211 8.67 10.79 -18.12
N ALA A 212 9.91 10.56 -18.52
CA ALA A 212 10.59 9.30 -18.25
C ALA A 212 10.79 9.11 -16.74
N ILE A 213 10.68 7.87 -16.28
CA ILE A 213 11.01 7.49 -14.90
C ILE A 213 12.52 7.32 -14.83
N ILE A 214 13.16 7.94 -13.83
CA ILE A 214 14.60 7.78 -13.56
C ILE A 214 14.86 6.54 -12.71
N GLU A 215 16.11 6.10 -12.67
CA GLU A 215 16.53 5.00 -11.80
C GLU A 215 17.19 5.54 -10.53
N ASN A 216 16.92 4.91 -9.39
CA ASN A 216 17.58 5.13 -8.10
C ASN A 216 17.53 6.60 -7.63
N ALA A 217 16.34 7.20 -7.63
CA ALA A 217 16.14 8.49 -6.98
C ALA A 217 16.56 8.45 -5.51
N SER A 218 17.04 9.57 -4.99
CA SER A 218 17.53 9.65 -3.61
C SER A 218 16.41 9.46 -2.60
N ILE A 219 16.74 8.83 -1.47
CA ILE A 219 15.91 8.81 -0.27
C ILE A 219 16.20 10.11 0.49
N PRO A 220 15.18 10.96 0.77
CA PRO A 220 15.38 12.17 1.56
C PRO A 220 15.85 11.84 3.00
N GLU A 221 16.63 12.74 3.62
CA GLU A 221 17.17 12.55 4.99
C GLU A 221 16.09 12.50 6.08
N ASP A 222 14.86 12.96 5.80
CA ASP A 222 13.73 13.05 6.74
C ASP A 222 12.76 11.85 6.65
N ASP A 223 13.16 10.69 6.15
CA ASP A 223 12.30 9.49 6.03
C ASP A 223 12.37 8.62 7.30
N ASP A 224 11.79 9.13 8.41
CA ASP A 224 11.55 8.37 9.66
C ASP A 224 10.05 8.35 10.02
#